data_042c4529658c49ca2471857de9c9e45f
#
_entry.id   042c4529658c49ca2471857de9c9e45f
#
_cell.length_a   1.000
_cell.length_b   1.000
_cell.length_c   1.000
_cell.angle_alpha   90.00
_cell.angle_beta   90.00
_cell.angle_gamma   90.00
#
_symmetry.space_group_name_H-M   'P 1'
#
loop_
_entity.id
_entity.type
_entity.pdbx_description
1 polymer ?
#
loop_
_entity_poly.entity_id
_entity_poly.type
_entity_poly.pdbx_seq_one_letter_code
_entity_poly.pdbx_strand_id
1 'polypeptide(L)'
;MLSWKNASQTSPKSKFFCQLRPSMTSSRSDLPTDVEFEPEFIAALHDIYEEKILFNQWMGLKVDSIKATGIVASLAMKPELVGHYAYHRIHGGVISAVLDAMGSLAVMAAMGAKHMDEPVAKRLERFTRHSTIDLRIDFLRPGIGEKFIVHAEAMRVGARVGNARMEFCSADGKLLSTGTAAYLTS
;
A
#
# COMPACT_ATOMS: atom_id res chain seq x y z
N MET A 1 19.09 -39.92 -11.38
CA MET A 1 19.83 -39.63 -10.15
C MET A 1 20.77 -38.47 -10.43
N LEU A 2 20.39 -37.28 -10.04
CA LEU A 2 21.29 -36.10 -10.05
C LEU A 2 21.07 -35.38 -8.71
N SER A 3 22.11 -35.40 -7.91
CA SER A 3 22.20 -34.92 -6.54
C SER A 3 22.26 -33.38 -6.53
N TRP A 4 21.37 -32.72 -5.81
CA TRP A 4 21.48 -31.31 -5.47
C TRP A 4 22.27 -31.14 -4.19
N LYS A 5 23.48 -30.63 -4.29
CA LYS A 5 24.30 -30.23 -3.16
C LYS A 5 23.86 -28.86 -2.63
N ASN A 6 23.73 -28.81 -1.30
CA ASN A 6 23.50 -27.63 -0.48
C ASN A 6 24.43 -26.47 -0.82
N ALA A 7 23.88 -25.29 -1.07
CA ALA A 7 24.59 -24.04 -1.00
C ALA A 7 24.06 -23.23 0.18
N SER A 8 24.98 -22.91 1.08
CA SER A 8 24.84 -22.23 2.35
C SER A 8 24.17 -20.86 2.25
N GLN A 9 23.30 -20.62 3.22
CA GLN A 9 22.65 -19.35 3.53
C GLN A 9 23.69 -18.25 3.82
N THR A 10 23.65 -17.18 3.04
CA THR A 10 24.10 -15.86 3.47
C THR A 10 22.96 -14.89 3.16
N SER A 11 22.35 -14.39 4.22
CA SER A 11 21.31 -13.35 4.21
C SER A 11 21.85 -12.08 3.53
N PRO A 12 21.26 -11.58 2.44
CA PRO A 12 21.53 -10.23 1.99
C PRO A 12 20.63 -9.27 2.74
N LYS A 13 21.25 -8.42 3.56
CA LYS A 13 20.65 -7.25 4.21
C LYS A 13 19.87 -6.44 3.16
N SER A 14 18.61 -6.19 3.45
CA SER A 14 17.67 -5.37 2.70
C SER A 14 18.25 -4.03 2.26
N LYS A 15 18.56 -3.90 0.99
CA LYS A 15 18.82 -2.63 0.30
C LYS A 15 18.20 -2.69 -1.09
N PHE A 16 16.89 -2.77 -1.18
CA PHE A 16 16.16 -2.44 -2.40
C PHE A 16 14.86 -1.72 -2.03
N PHE A 17 15.03 -0.43 -1.67
CA PHE A 17 14.01 0.54 -2.04
C PHE A 17 13.97 0.54 -3.56
N CYS A 18 12.80 0.30 -4.16
CA CYS A 18 12.57 0.70 -5.54
C CYS A 18 12.94 2.18 -5.58
N GLN A 19 14.00 2.56 -6.30
CA GLN A 19 14.56 3.90 -6.25
C GLN A 19 13.50 4.89 -6.70
N LEU A 20 12.84 5.51 -5.73
CA LEU A 20 12.07 6.73 -5.93
C LEU A 20 13.04 7.75 -6.52
N ARG A 21 12.88 8.07 -7.80
CA ARG A 21 13.61 9.17 -8.41
C ARG A 21 13.39 10.42 -7.55
N PRO A 22 14.42 11.22 -7.28
CA PRO A 22 14.23 12.47 -6.56
C PRO A 22 13.19 13.30 -7.30
N SER A 23 12.07 13.56 -6.64
CA SER A 23 10.97 14.36 -7.17
C SER A 23 11.46 15.79 -7.40
N MET A 24 11.02 16.37 -8.50
CA MET A 24 11.12 17.79 -8.78
C MET A 24 10.62 18.59 -7.58
N THR A 25 11.41 19.53 -7.12
CA THR A 25 11.17 20.41 -5.98
C THR A 25 9.95 21.31 -6.22
N SER A 26 8.78 20.82 -5.85
CA SER A 26 7.63 21.66 -5.47
C SER A 26 7.66 21.79 -3.95
N SER A 27 7.38 22.96 -3.42
CA SER A 27 7.35 23.23 -1.98
C SER A 27 6.45 22.22 -1.24
N ARG A 28 7.07 21.25 -0.56
CA ARG A 28 6.42 20.14 0.13
C ARG A 28 5.81 20.55 1.49
N SER A 29 5.34 21.78 1.64
CA SER A 29 4.79 22.28 2.92
C SER A 29 3.49 21.58 3.37
N ASP A 30 2.83 20.80 2.48
CA ASP A 30 1.54 20.17 2.77
C ASP A 30 1.63 18.66 3.05
N LEU A 31 2.82 18.04 3.00
CA LEU A 31 2.99 16.64 3.34
C LEU A 31 3.38 16.50 4.80
N PRO A 32 2.83 15.50 5.51
CA PRO A 32 3.21 15.26 6.89
C PRO A 32 4.69 14.92 6.99
N THR A 33 5.35 15.53 7.94
CA THR A 33 6.67 15.10 8.41
C THR A 33 6.53 13.72 9.05
N ASP A 34 7.60 12.96 9.10
CA ASP A 34 7.63 11.67 9.78
C ASP A 34 7.21 11.88 11.24
N VAL A 35 6.08 11.31 11.62
CA VAL A 35 5.55 11.33 12.99
C VAL A 35 5.49 9.90 13.52
N GLU A 36 5.74 9.73 14.78
CA GLU A 36 5.53 8.47 15.47
C GLU A 36 4.07 8.39 15.92
N PHE A 37 3.32 7.45 15.33
CA PHE A 37 1.94 7.21 15.71
C PHE A 37 1.85 6.42 17.00
N GLU A 38 0.79 6.67 17.76
CA GLU A 38 0.46 5.87 18.94
C GLU A 38 0.17 4.41 18.52
N PRO A 39 0.62 3.43 19.33
CA PRO A 39 0.35 2.00 19.06
C PRO A 39 -1.14 1.70 18.86
N GLU A 40 -2.03 2.38 19.57
CA GLU A 40 -3.49 2.26 19.44
C GLU A 40 -3.97 2.69 18.05
N PHE A 41 -3.46 3.79 17.51
CA PHE A 41 -3.81 4.26 16.17
C PHE A 41 -3.37 3.26 15.08
N ILE A 42 -2.13 2.77 15.18
CA ILE A 42 -1.60 1.76 14.26
C ILE A 42 -2.42 0.46 14.34
N ALA A 43 -2.71 -0.03 15.55
CA ALA A 43 -3.50 -1.24 15.74
C ALA A 43 -4.91 -1.11 15.15
N ALA A 44 -5.56 0.05 15.30
CA ALA A 44 -6.86 0.31 14.72
C ALA A 44 -6.83 0.33 13.17
N LEU A 45 -5.77 0.88 12.56
CA LEU A 45 -5.60 0.86 11.11
C LEU A 45 -5.40 -0.56 10.58
N HIS A 46 -4.59 -1.39 11.25
CA HIS A 46 -4.46 -2.81 10.91
C HIS A 46 -5.79 -3.54 11.01
N ASP A 47 -6.52 -3.37 12.11
CA ASP A 47 -7.83 -4.00 12.33
C ASP A 47 -8.84 -3.61 11.24
N ILE A 48 -8.88 -2.33 10.85
CA ILE A 48 -9.76 -1.86 9.78
C ILE A 48 -9.37 -2.49 8.43
N TYR A 49 -8.11 -2.38 8.03
CA TYR A 49 -7.69 -2.75 6.67
C TYR A 49 -7.47 -4.25 6.47
N GLU A 50 -7.13 -4.99 7.50
CA GLU A 50 -6.89 -6.44 7.39
C GLU A 50 -8.07 -7.30 7.83
N GLU A 51 -8.89 -6.82 8.81
CA GLU A 51 -9.94 -7.66 9.40
C GLU A 51 -11.36 -7.14 9.10
N LYS A 52 -11.63 -5.83 9.24
CA LYS A 52 -13.00 -5.30 9.07
C LYS A 52 -13.38 -5.10 7.61
N ILE A 53 -12.44 -4.77 6.73
CA ILE A 53 -12.71 -4.73 5.29
C ILE A 53 -12.63 -6.17 4.76
N LEU A 54 -13.76 -6.86 4.76
CA LEU A 54 -13.86 -8.29 4.40
C LEU A 54 -13.27 -8.62 3.03
N PHE A 55 -13.31 -7.69 2.09
CA PHE A 55 -12.71 -7.87 0.77
C PHE A 55 -11.18 -7.94 0.84
N ASN A 56 -10.55 -7.08 1.64
CA ASN A 56 -9.11 -7.12 1.87
C ASN A 56 -8.70 -8.41 2.59
N GLN A 57 -9.48 -8.80 3.61
CA GLN A 57 -9.29 -10.06 4.34
C GLN A 57 -9.38 -11.25 3.38
N TRP A 58 -10.43 -11.28 2.52
CA TRP A 58 -10.59 -12.32 1.52
C TRP A 58 -9.41 -12.39 0.54
N MET A 59 -8.89 -11.25 0.10
CA MET A 59 -7.69 -11.22 -0.76
C MET A 59 -6.44 -11.71 -0.04
N GLY A 60 -6.40 -11.64 1.30
CA GLY A 60 -5.23 -11.94 2.12
C GLY A 60 -4.21 -10.81 2.12
N LEU A 61 -4.68 -9.57 1.99
CA LEU A 61 -3.84 -8.37 2.06
C LEU A 61 -3.28 -8.22 3.48
N LYS A 62 -1.96 -7.98 3.58
CA LYS A 62 -1.27 -7.72 4.85
C LYS A 62 -0.54 -6.40 4.79
N VAL A 63 -0.70 -5.60 5.84
CA VAL A 63 -0.03 -4.31 5.97
C VAL A 63 1.25 -4.51 6.77
N ASP A 64 2.40 -4.33 6.14
CA ASP A 64 3.70 -4.60 6.75
C ASP A 64 4.25 -3.38 7.50
N SER A 65 3.89 -2.15 7.08
CA SER A 65 4.33 -0.91 7.73
C SER A 65 3.38 0.25 7.43
N ILE A 66 3.06 1.02 8.48
CA ILE A 66 2.25 2.24 8.41
C ILE A 66 3.08 3.41 8.92
N LYS A 67 3.39 4.37 8.05
CA LYS A 67 4.03 5.64 8.38
C LYS A 67 3.26 6.80 7.76
N ALA A 68 3.39 7.99 8.32
CA ALA A 68 2.81 9.19 7.72
C ALA A 68 3.33 9.46 6.30
N THR A 69 4.57 9.03 6.03
CA THR A 69 5.28 9.21 4.76
C THR A 69 5.06 8.08 3.75
N GLY A 70 4.45 6.97 4.16
CA GLY A 70 4.17 5.86 3.24
C GLY A 70 3.78 4.56 3.91
N ILE A 71 3.13 3.73 3.13
CA ILE A 71 2.63 2.41 3.50
C ILE A 71 3.41 1.35 2.74
N VAL A 72 3.70 0.25 3.41
CA VAL A 72 4.17 -0.98 2.76
C VAL A 72 3.20 -2.10 3.11
N ALA A 73 2.78 -2.84 2.11
CA ALA A 73 1.91 -3.99 2.28
C ALA A 73 2.37 -5.15 1.41
N SER A 74 1.87 -6.34 1.69
CA SER A 74 2.16 -7.53 0.93
C SER A 74 0.91 -8.35 0.64
N LEU A 75 0.94 -9.06 -0.49
CA LEU A 75 -0.11 -9.96 -0.95
C LEU A 75 0.52 -11.28 -1.39
N ALA A 76 0.12 -12.38 -0.76
CA ALA A 76 0.48 -13.71 -1.22
C ALA A 76 -0.41 -14.12 -2.40
N MET A 77 0.20 -14.77 -3.40
CA MET A 77 -0.57 -15.36 -4.50
C MET A 77 -1.36 -16.56 -4.00
N LYS A 78 -2.60 -16.68 -4.42
CA LYS A 78 -3.46 -17.83 -4.17
C LYS A 78 -4.33 -18.10 -5.40
N PRO A 79 -4.89 -19.31 -5.57
CA PRO A 79 -5.63 -19.71 -6.77
C PRO A 79 -6.78 -18.76 -7.13
N GLU A 80 -7.47 -18.22 -6.14
CA GLU A 80 -8.63 -17.32 -6.31
C GLU A 80 -8.26 -15.96 -6.89
N LEU A 81 -6.96 -15.58 -6.83
CA LEU A 81 -6.46 -14.31 -7.36
C LEU A 81 -5.95 -14.43 -8.80
N VAL A 82 -5.96 -15.65 -9.38
CA VAL A 82 -5.49 -15.89 -10.75
C VAL A 82 -6.47 -15.29 -11.75
N GLY A 83 -5.99 -14.38 -12.60
CA GLY A 83 -6.75 -13.80 -13.69
C GLY A 83 -6.49 -14.48 -15.03
N HIS A 84 -5.29 -15.06 -15.21
CA HIS A 84 -4.94 -15.79 -16.44
C HIS A 84 -4.42 -17.18 -16.09
N TYR A 85 -5.30 -18.17 -16.25
CA TYR A 85 -5.08 -19.56 -15.82
C TYR A 85 -3.83 -20.22 -16.43
N ALA A 86 -3.52 -19.96 -17.71
CA ALA A 86 -2.40 -20.62 -18.39
C ALA A 86 -1.01 -20.11 -17.94
N TYR A 87 -0.93 -18.94 -17.32
CA TYR A 87 0.33 -18.31 -16.90
C TYR A 87 0.37 -17.98 -15.43
N HIS A 88 -0.62 -18.38 -14.66
CA HIS A 88 -0.74 -18.06 -13.22
C HIS A 88 -0.51 -16.57 -12.92
N ARG A 89 -1.04 -15.68 -13.79
CA ARG A 89 -0.94 -14.24 -13.58
C ARG A 89 -2.02 -13.78 -12.62
N ILE A 90 -1.64 -12.91 -11.69
CA ILE A 90 -2.61 -12.25 -10.82
C ILE A 90 -3.60 -11.42 -11.66
N HIS A 91 -4.86 -11.42 -11.25
CA HIS A 91 -5.93 -10.68 -11.92
C HIS A 91 -5.71 -9.16 -11.76
N GLY A 92 -5.89 -8.40 -12.87
CA GLY A 92 -5.75 -6.94 -12.83
C GLY A 92 -6.71 -6.26 -11.85
N GLY A 93 -7.92 -6.80 -11.69
CA GLY A 93 -8.87 -6.32 -10.69
C GLY A 93 -8.39 -6.48 -9.24
N VAL A 94 -7.62 -7.54 -8.95
CA VAL A 94 -6.99 -7.72 -7.63
C VAL A 94 -5.91 -6.65 -7.41
N ILE A 95 -5.05 -6.42 -8.43
CA ILE A 95 -4.04 -5.34 -8.37
C ILE A 95 -4.73 -4.00 -8.12
N SER A 96 -5.83 -3.71 -8.85
CA SER A 96 -6.58 -2.47 -8.68
C SER A 96 -7.14 -2.30 -7.27
N ALA A 97 -7.75 -3.35 -6.74
CA ALA A 97 -8.32 -3.34 -5.39
C ALA A 97 -7.25 -3.13 -4.31
N VAL A 98 -6.11 -3.80 -4.45
CA VAL A 98 -4.99 -3.65 -3.50
C VAL A 98 -4.39 -2.25 -3.57
N LEU A 99 -4.20 -1.69 -4.78
CA LEU A 99 -3.69 -0.32 -4.94
C LEU A 99 -4.67 0.70 -4.38
N ASP A 100 -5.97 0.54 -4.61
CA ASP A 100 -7.01 1.41 -4.03
C ASP A 100 -6.98 1.39 -2.51
N ALA A 101 -6.99 0.19 -1.91
CA ALA A 101 -6.94 0.04 -0.45
C ALA A 101 -5.68 0.68 0.16
N MET A 102 -4.51 0.48 -0.45
CA MET A 102 -3.26 1.03 0.09
C MET A 102 -3.11 2.52 -0.14
N GLY A 103 -3.61 3.05 -1.26
CA GLY A 103 -3.68 4.50 -1.49
C GLY A 103 -4.61 5.19 -0.49
N SER A 104 -5.75 4.56 -0.20
CA SER A 104 -6.68 4.97 0.86
C SER A 104 -5.99 5.01 2.23
N LEU A 105 -5.30 3.93 2.62
CA LEU A 105 -4.56 3.87 3.88
C LEU A 105 -3.46 4.94 3.96
N ALA A 106 -2.75 5.21 2.86
CA ALA A 106 -1.71 6.24 2.83
C ALA A 106 -2.29 7.65 3.09
N VAL A 107 -3.42 7.97 2.47
CA VAL A 107 -4.12 9.24 2.72
C VAL A 107 -4.61 9.31 4.16
N MET A 108 -5.12 8.22 4.71
CA MET A 108 -5.60 8.17 6.09
C MET A 108 -4.47 8.33 7.12
N ALA A 109 -3.34 7.66 6.91
CA ALA A 109 -2.17 7.83 7.77
C ALA A 109 -1.66 9.28 7.72
N ALA A 110 -1.55 9.85 6.52
CA ALA A 110 -1.14 11.24 6.33
C ALA A 110 -2.13 12.24 6.96
N MET A 111 -3.43 11.95 6.91
CA MET A 111 -4.46 12.75 7.58
C MET A 111 -4.37 12.62 9.11
N GLY A 112 -4.15 11.40 9.62
CA GLY A 112 -3.92 11.16 11.04
C GLY A 112 -2.71 11.95 11.56
N ALA A 113 -1.65 12.05 10.79
CA ALA A 113 -0.46 12.82 11.12
C ALA A 113 -0.70 14.34 11.19
N LYS A 114 -1.65 14.87 10.41
CA LYS A 114 -2.03 16.29 10.47
C LYS A 114 -2.83 16.66 11.72
N HIS A 115 -3.39 15.70 12.42
CA HIS A 115 -4.29 15.89 13.54
C HIS A 115 -3.79 15.18 14.81
N MET A 116 -2.46 15.15 15.01
CA MET A 116 -1.85 14.53 16.20
C MET A 116 -2.26 15.17 17.52
N ASP A 117 -2.79 16.39 17.48
CA ASP A 117 -3.39 17.11 18.62
C ASP A 117 -4.79 16.58 18.98
N GLU A 118 -5.42 15.78 18.13
CA GLU A 118 -6.74 15.18 18.38
C GLU A 118 -6.60 13.76 18.98
N PRO A 119 -7.56 13.34 19.83
CA PRO A 119 -7.62 11.95 20.31
C PRO A 119 -7.68 10.94 19.17
N VAL A 120 -7.09 9.75 19.36
CA VAL A 120 -7.08 8.65 18.39
C VAL A 120 -8.47 8.35 17.85
N ALA A 121 -9.47 8.24 18.73
CA ALA A 121 -10.86 7.96 18.33
C ALA A 121 -11.41 8.99 17.34
N LYS A 122 -11.13 10.27 17.54
CA LYS A 122 -11.58 11.35 16.64
C LYS A 122 -10.87 11.31 15.29
N ARG A 123 -9.58 11.00 15.28
CA ARG A 123 -8.83 10.80 14.04
C ARG A 123 -9.38 9.61 13.23
N LEU A 124 -9.75 8.52 13.92
CA LEU A 124 -10.35 7.33 13.30
C LEU A 124 -11.78 7.59 12.82
N GLU A 125 -12.57 8.44 13.47
CA GLU A 125 -13.92 8.79 13.03
C GLU A 125 -13.93 9.39 11.61
N ARG A 126 -12.84 10.04 11.20
CA ARG A 126 -12.70 10.59 9.83
C ARG A 126 -12.79 9.50 8.74
N PHE A 127 -12.53 8.23 9.08
CA PHE A 127 -12.72 7.09 8.17
C PHE A 127 -14.17 6.91 7.72
N THR A 128 -15.13 7.27 8.52
CA THR A 128 -16.55 7.05 8.19
C THR A 128 -17.00 7.80 6.93
N ARG A 129 -16.27 8.85 6.57
CA ARG A 129 -16.55 9.68 5.38
C ARG A 129 -15.54 9.49 4.26
N HIS A 130 -14.55 8.63 4.48
CA HIS A 130 -13.51 8.38 3.49
C HIS A 130 -14.05 7.50 2.37
N SER A 131 -13.85 7.91 1.12
CA SER A 131 -14.26 7.14 -0.06
C SER A 131 -13.40 7.47 -1.26
N THR A 132 -13.25 6.50 -2.16
CA THR A 132 -12.52 6.68 -3.42
C THR A 132 -13.35 7.52 -4.37
N ILE A 133 -12.73 8.57 -4.93
CA ILE A 133 -13.32 9.45 -5.95
C ILE A 133 -12.89 8.98 -7.34
N ASP A 134 -11.60 8.70 -7.49
CA ASP A 134 -10.99 8.31 -8.77
C ASP A 134 -9.80 7.39 -8.52
N LEU A 135 -9.58 6.46 -9.45
CA LEU A 135 -8.48 5.51 -9.43
C LEU A 135 -8.01 5.28 -10.86
N ARG A 136 -6.78 5.61 -11.14
CA ARG A 136 -6.10 5.29 -12.39
C ARG A 136 -4.97 4.30 -12.15
N ILE A 137 -4.88 3.26 -13.00
CA ILE A 137 -3.83 2.25 -12.91
C ILE A 137 -3.22 2.01 -14.29
N ASP A 138 -1.91 1.96 -14.32
CA ASP A 138 -1.12 1.58 -15.48
C ASP A 138 -0.48 0.20 -15.22
N PHE A 139 -0.91 -0.82 -15.99
CA PHE A 139 -0.37 -2.17 -15.93
C PHE A 139 0.84 -2.26 -16.84
N LEU A 140 2.03 -2.30 -16.26
CA LEU A 140 3.29 -2.20 -17.00
C LEU A 140 3.88 -3.57 -17.35
N ARG A 141 3.66 -4.57 -16.48
CA ARG A 141 4.22 -5.92 -16.63
C ARG A 141 3.27 -6.97 -16.05
N PRO A 142 3.34 -8.22 -16.56
CA PRO A 142 2.58 -9.33 -15.98
C PRO A 142 2.96 -9.58 -14.52
N GLY A 143 1.97 -9.67 -13.66
CA GLY A 143 2.17 -10.05 -12.27
C GLY A 143 2.24 -11.58 -12.14
N ILE A 144 3.45 -12.13 -12.09
CA ILE A 144 3.73 -13.55 -11.90
C ILE A 144 4.65 -13.68 -10.69
N GLY A 145 4.32 -14.55 -9.76
CA GLY A 145 5.08 -14.77 -8.53
C GLY A 145 4.20 -15.27 -7.40
N GLU A 146 4.82 -15.63 -6.29
CA GLU A 146 4.12 -16.16 -5.12
C GLU A 146 3.77 -15.07 -4.09
N LYS A 147 4.47 -13.93 -4.14
CA LYS A 147 4.25 -12.79 -3.25
C LYS A 147 4.49 -11.48 -4.01
N PHE A 148 3.68 -10.48 -3.68
CA PHE A 148 3.79 -9.13 -4.22
C PHE A 148 3.94 -8.14 -3.07
N ILE A 149 4.62 -7.03 -3.34
CA ILE A 149 4.82 -5.93 -2.40
C ILE A 149 4.15 -4.68 -2.96
N VAL A 150 3.49 -3.94 -2.10
CA VAL A 150 2.79 -2.71 -2.45
C VAL A 150 3.38 -1.56 -1.67
N HIS A 151 3.66 -0.48 -2.37
CA HIS A 151 4.06 0.79 -1.77
C HIS A 151 3.00 1.83 -2.09
N ALA A 152 2.62 2.64 -1.09
CA ALA A 152 1.70 3.74 -1.28
C ALA A 152 2.16 4.96 -0.47
N GLU A 153 2.01 6.14 -1.04
CA GLU A 153 2.29 7.40 -0.37
C GLU A 153 1.21 8.44 -0.68
N ALA A 154 0.88 9.26 0.31
CA ALA A 154 0.05 10.43 0.07
C ALA A 154 0.88 11.51 -0.62
N MET A 155 0.42 11.96 -1.77
CA MET A 155 1.05 13.07 -2.51
C MET A 155 0.63 14.42 -1.95
N ARG A 156 -0.63 14.51 -1.51
CA ARG A 156 -1.23 15.69 -0.92
C ARG A 156 -2.45 15.29 -0.09
N VAL A 157 -2.65 15.94 1.03
CA VAL A 157 -3.89 15.84 1.82
C VAL A 157 -4.45 17.23 2.03
N GLY A 158 -5.51 17.55 1.27
CA GLY A 158 -6.29 18.78 1.42
C GLY A 158 -7.41 18.65 2.45
N ALA A 159 -8.20 19.71 2.61
CA ALA A 159 -9.34 19.72 3.54
C ALA A 159 -10.48 18.76 3.10
N ARG A 160 -10.64 18.51 1.81
CA ARG A 160 -11.75 17.70 1.26
C ARG A 160 -11.29 16.53 0.41
N VAL A 161 -10.08 16.60 -0.15
CA VAL A 161 -9.55 15.59 -1.07
C VAL A 161 -8.09 15.33 -0.75
N GLY A 162 -7.74 14.05 -0.65
CA GLY A 162 -6.39 13.53 -0.60
C GLY A 162 -6.02 12.81 -1.89
N ASN A 163 -4.78 12.90 -2.31
CA ASN A 163 -4.25 12.19 -3.48
C ASN A 163 -3.12 11.26 -3.06
N ALA A 164 -3.10 10.07 -3.61
CA ALA A 164 -2.05 9.08 -3.38
C ALA A 164 -1.42 8.60 -4.69
N ARG A 165 -0.20 8.12 -4.56
CA ARG A 165 0.52 7.35 -5.58
C ARG A 165 0.85 5.98 -5.02
N MET A 166 0.70 4.95 -5.84
CA MET A 166 0.90 3.57 -5.45
C MET A 166 1.73 2.80 -6.49
N GLU A 167 2.48 1.83 -6.00
CA GLU A 167 3.29 0.92 -6.81
C GLU A 167 3.02 -0.53 -6.38
N PHE A 168 2.80 -1.40 -7.35
CA PHE A 168 2.65 -2.84 -7.15
C PHE A 168 3.86 -3.55 -7.76
N CYS A 169 4.64 -4.24 -6.92
CA CYS A 169 5.92 -4.82 -7.26
C CYS A 169 5.92 -6.34 -7.04
N SER A 170 6.76 -7.05 -7.77
CA SER A 170 7.14 -8.42 -7.42
C SER A 170 8.00 -8.44 -6.14
N ALA A 171 8.17 -9.62 -5.55
CA ALA A 171 8.94 -9.79 -4.31
C ALA A 171 10.43 -9.39 -4.45
N ASP A 172 10.98 -9.44 -5.65
CA ASP A 172 12.34 -8.97 -5.99
C ASP A 172 12.42 -7.47 -6.32
N GLY A 173 11.31 -6.72 -6.13
CA GLY A 173 11.25 -5.27 -6.29
C GLY A 173 11.03 -4.76 -7.72
N LYS A 174 10.68 -5.62 -8.67
CA LYS A 174 10.35 -5.20 -10.04
C LYS A 174 8.98 -4.56 -10.08
N LEU A 175 8.88 -3.33 -10.57
CA LEU A 175 7.61 -2.62 -10.75
C LEU A 175 6.73 -3.32 -11.79
N LEU A 176 5.53 -3.74 -11.40
CA LEU A 176 4.56 -4.43 -12.23
C LEU A 176 3.40 -3.53 -12.66
N SER A 177 2.93 -2.70 -11.72
CA SER A 177 1.85 -1.73 -11.98
C SER A 177 2.07 -0.49 -11.12
N THR A 178 1.55 0.64 -11.58
CA THR A 178 1.52 1.88 -10.81
C THR A 178 0.12 2.46 -10.84
N GLY A 179 -0.24 3.21 -9.81
CA GLY A 179 -1.53 3.86 -9.71
C GLY A 179 -1.47 5.24 -9.08
N THR A 180 -2.46 6.04 -9.39
CA THR A 180 -2.79 7.28 -8.70
C THR A 180 -4.27 7.29 -8.38
N ALA A 181 -4.61 7.86 -7.22
CA ALA A 181 -6.01 7.93 -6.78
C ALA A 181 -6.31 9.22 -6.03
N ALA A 182 -7.58 9.58 -6.01
CA ALA A 182 -8.13 10.66 -5.21
C ALA A 182 -9.18 10.10 -4.25
N TYR A 183 -9.18 10.60 -3.02
CA TYR A 183 -10.07 10.16 -1.94
C TYR A 183 -10.72 11.35 -1.26
N LEU A 184 -11.98 11.18 -0.87
CA LEU A 184 -12.67 12.12 -0.01
C LEU A 184 -12.08 12.04 1.42
N THR A 185 -11.83 13.20 2.07
CA THR A 185 -11.20 13.28 3.39
C THR A 185 -12.07 13.98 4.44
N SER A 186 -13.28 14.40 4.07
CA SER A 186 -14.22 15.14 4.95
C SER A 186 -15.65 14.62 4.81
#